data_5e6881bdb9c1c8e819aedc918077cdb5
#
_entry.id   5e6881bdb9c1c8e819aedc918077cdb5
#
_cell.length_a   1.000
_cell.length_b   1.000
_cell.length_c   1.000
_cell.angle_alpha   90.00
_cell.angle_beta   90.00
_cell.angle_gamma   90.00
#
_symmetry.space_group_name_H-M   'P 1'
#
loop_
_entity.id
_entity.type
_entity.pdbx_description
1 polymer ?
#
loop_
_entity_poly.entity_id
_entity_poly.type
_entity_poly.pdbx_seq_one_letter_code
_entity_poly.pdbx_strand_id
1 'polypeptide(L)'
;MNHRVSALALACLTTLACGGAFAQGLRMPGSAGAGIGRPAAAPALSLPAPVAAQGPQSADFIVAVVNSEPVTNNEVRARLARAEQQLAQQQGGNRPPRELLAREVLERLILEKAQLQSAKESGVKVEDFALNQAEQNIAQQNGMTLDDMHRRLARDGTSKERFREELRSQLLIQRLRERDVDAKVKVSDQDIDQFLREQQSGADASAMEINLGHVLILVPENATPTQVAQLQARAQSAADKARAAGSDFAAVAAEFSDAPEGKRAGGLLGLRPADRYPDLFVNSVQGLPVGGIVGPVRSPAGFHVLKVVERNVAGLPSTVVQNHARHILLRPSAQLTEAAAAARLSDYRRRILAGQADFAALARDNSVDGSAKQGGDLGWASPGRYVPEFEQALSTLKPGDISEPLVSRFGVHLIQLMERREAKLTQREQRDMVRDAVREKKLDEAYATWAQELRGRAYVEFREPPQ
;
A
#
# COMPACT_ATOMS: atom_id res chain seq x y z
N MET A 1 56.72 11.24 49.24
CA MET A 1 55.78 12.15 49.92
C MET A 1 54.58 12.33 49.00
N ASN A 2 53.52 11.57 49.26
CA ASN A 2 52.15 12.03 49.61
C ASN A 2 51.54 12.97 48.55
N HIS A 3 50.42 12.74 47.91
CA HIS A 3 49.11 12.25 48.39
C HIS A 3 48.23 11.86 47.20
N ARG A 4 47.47 10.83 47.42
CA ARG A 4 46.16 10.43 46.94
C ARG A 4 45.24 11.63 46.63
N VAL A 5 44.42 11.52 45.58
CA VAL A 5 42.95 11.74 45.64
C VAL A 5 42.28 11.04 44.45
N SER A 6 41.26 10.29 44.76
CA SER A 6 40.31 9.57 43.89
C SER A 6 39.45 10.52 43.11
N ALA A 7 39.15 10.16 41.85
CA ALA A 7 38.01 10.75 41.12
C ALA A 7 37.19 9.66 40.48
N LEU A 8 35.91 9.63 40.88
CA LEU A 8 34.87 8.75 40.40
C LEU A 8 34.68 8.92 38.86
N ALA A 9 34.66 7.79 38.15
CA ALA A 9 34.18 7.73 36.79
C ALA A 9 32.65 7.56 36.80
N LEU A 10 31.94 8.57 36.31
CA LEU A 10 30.54 8.52 36.05
C LEU A 10 30.34 8.04 34.59
N ALA A 11 29.94 6.80 34.42
CA ALA A 11 29.62 6.23 33.12
C ALA A 11 28.23 6.69 32.70
N CYS A 12 28.15 7.62 31.73
CA CYS A 12 26.92 7.88 30.98
C CYS A 12 26.73 6.81 29.92
N LEU A 13 25.83 5.87 30.20
CA LEU A 13 25.24 4.99 29.17
C LEU A 13 24.26 5.84 28.33
N THR A 14 24.67 6.24 27.12
CA THR A 14 23.75 6.70 26.11
C THR A 14 23.23 5.50 25.32
N THR A 15 22.03 5.08 25.65
CA THR A 15 21.27 4.13 24.83
C THR A 15 20.87 4.84 23.53
N LEU A 16 21.55 4.49 22.43
CA LEU A 16 21.09 4.81 21.09
C LEU A 16 19.84 3.96 20.81
N ALA A 17 18.68 4.60 20.88
CA ALA A 17 17.45 4.06 20.34
C ALA A 17 17.52 4.17 18.81
N CYS A 18 17.85 3.05 18.14
CA CYS A 18 17.60 2.92 16.71
C CYS A 18 16.10 2.90 16.49
N GLY A 19 15.54 4.07 16.15
CA GLY A 19 14.20 4.19 15.62
C GLY A 19 14.16 3.58 14.22
N GLY A 20 13.64 2.35 14.12
CA GLY A 20 13.26 1.76 12.84
C GLY A 20 12.11 2.58 12.27
N ALA A 21 12.39 3.34 11.20
CA ALA A 21 11.36 3.94 10.38
C ALA A 21 10.65 2.81 9.62
N PHE A 22 9.55 2.32 10.19
CA PHE A 22 8.61 1.51 9.45
C PHE A 22 8.02 2.39 8.32
N ALA A 23 8.20 1.95 7.09
CA ALA A 23 7.47 2.45 5.95
C ALA A 23 5.96 2.27 6.25
N GLN A 24 5.33 3.33 6.71
CA GLN A 24 3.88 3.38 6.87
C GLN A 24 3.32 3.50 5.45
N GLY A 25 2.79 2.38 4.96
CA GLY A 25 1.86 2.41 3.85
C GLY A 25 0.78 3.46 4.16
N LEU A 26 0.41 4.23 3.15
CA LEU A 26 -0.61 5.29 3.15
C LEU A 26 -1.81 4.93 4.04
N ARG A 27 -1.77 5.34 5.30
CA ARG A 27 -2.93 5.39 6.18
C ARG A 27 -3.55 6.76 5.98
N MET A 28 -4.67 6.78 5.30
CA MET A 28 -5.54 7.96 5.22
C MET A 28 -6.05 8.31 6.62
N PRO A 29 -5.91 9.55 7.08
CA PRO A 29 -6.56 10.00 8.31
C PRO A 29 -8.05 10.26 8.06
N GLY A 30 -8.89 9.60 8.81
CA GLY A 30 -10.17 10.15 9.24
C GLY A 30 -11.40 9.86 8.41
N SER A 31 -12.16 8.86 8.80
CA SER A 31 -13.60 9.04 8.99
C SER A 31 -13.97 8.38 10.32
N ALA A 32 -14.21 9.22 11.32
CA ALA A 32 -14.97 8.84 12.50
C ALA A 32 -16.43 8.65 12.07
N GLY A 33 -16.72 7.49 11.50
CA GLY A 33 -18.05 7.02 11.17
C GLY A 33 -18.26 5.70 11.90
N ALA A 34 -19.35 5.62 12.65
CA ALA A 34 -19.75 4.52 13.52
C ALA A 34 -19.53 3.13 12.89
N GLY A 35 -18.72 2.35 13.54
CA GLY A 35 -18.65 0.91 13.69
C GLY A 35 -19.48 0.02 12.77
N ILE A 36 -19.07 -0.18 11.53
CA ILE A 36 -19.16 -1.49 10.87
C ILE A 36 -17.70 -1.80 10.50
N GLY A 37 -17.17 -2.85 11.15
CA GLY A 37 -15.76 -3.21 11.04
C GLY A 37 -15.33 -3.29 9.58
N ARG A 38 -14.18 -2.70 9.30
CA ARG A 38 -13.45 -2.82 8.04
C ARG A 38 -13.63 -4.24 7.50
N PRO A 39 -14.12 -4.43 6.28
CA PRO A 39 -14.08 -5.74 5.67
C PRO A 39 -12.62 -6.17 5.67
N ALA A 40 -12.32 -7.23 6.43
CA ALA A 40 -11.00 -7.80 6.43
C ALA A 40 -10.63 -8.11 4.99
N ALA A 41 -9.44 -7.69 4.57
CA ALA A 41 -8.81 -8.23 3.37
C ALA A 41 -9.09 -9.73 3.34
N ALA A 42 -9.33 -10.30 2.14
CA ALA A 42 -9.65 -11.71 2.01
C ALA A 42 -8.77 -12.50 2.99
N PRO A 43 -9.34 -13.33 3.87
CA PRO A 43 -8.57 -13.96 4.92
C PRO A 43 -7.40 -14.70 4.27
N ALA A 44 -6.19 -14.28 4.57
CA ALA A 44 -5.02 -15.02 4.13
C ALA A 44 -5.22 -16.46 4.60
N LEU A 45 -5.10 -17.42 3.68
CA LEU A 45 -5.20 -18.83 4.00
C LEU A 45 -4.08 -19.14 5.00
N SER A 46 -4.44 -19.33 6.26
CA SER A 46 -3.49 -19.53 7.36
C SER A 46 -3.84 -20.75 8.18
N LEU A 47 -2.86 -21.29 8.88
CA LEU A 47 -3.09 -22.38 9.83
C LEU A 47 -4.05 -21.90 10.93
N PRO A 48 -5.06 -22.73 11.32
CA PRO A 48 -5.90 -22.44 12.45
C PRO A 48 -5.05 -22.34 13.74
N ALA A 49 -5.41 -21.40 14.61
CA ALA A 49 -4.78 -21.32 15.93
C ALA A 49 -5.08 -22.59 16.76
N PRO A 50 -4.17 -23.02 17.65
CA PRO A 50 -4.40 -24.17 18.53
C PRO A 50 -5.70 -24.01 19.30
N VAL A 51 -6.49 -25.08 19.35
CA VAL A 51 -7.74 -25.11 20.13
C VAL A 51 -7.35 -25.25 21.60
N ALA A 52 -7.58 -24.23 22.41
CA ALA A 52 -7.37 -24.32 23.85
C ALA A 52 -8.20 -25.48 24.43
N ALA A 53 -7.60 -26.29 25.32
CA ALA A 53 -8.29 -27.37 26.00
C ALA A 53 -9.56 -26.83 26.69
N GLN A 54 -10.72 -27.28 26.25
CA GLN A 54 -12.00 -26.84 26.79
C GLN A 54 -12.24 -27.49 28.17
N GLY A 55 -12.51 -26.66 29.18
CA GLY A 55 -13.07 -27.12 30.46
C GLY A 55 -14.40 -27.87 30.30
N PRO A 56 -15.08 -28.30 31.37
CA PRO A 56 -16.33 -29.06 31.30
C PRO A 56 -17.32 -28.38 30.36
N GLN A 57 -17.69 -29.08 29.28
CA GLN A 57 -18.58 -28.57 28.25
C GLN A 57 -19.99 -28.46 28.80
N SER A 58 -20.50 -27.22 28.94
CA SER A 58 -21.95 -27.01 29.02
C SER A 58 -22.58 -27.54 27.74
N ALA A 59 -23.84 -28.06 27.84
CA ALA A 59 -24.59 -28.53 26.67
C ALA A 59 -24.56 -27.43 25.57
N ASP A 60 -24.29 -27.82 24.32
CA ASP A 60 -24.33 -26.89 23.19
C ASP A 60 -25.81 -26.52 22.90
N PHE A 61 -26.04 -25.27 22.59
CA PHE A 61 -27.36 -24.79 22.24
C PHE A 61 -27.30 -23.89 21.00
N ILE A 62 -28.45 -23.73 20.34
CA ILE A 62 -28.56 -22.91 19.14
C ILE A 62 -28.71 -21.44 19.52
N VAL A 63 -27.79 -20.61 19.07
CA VAL A 63 -27.77 -19.15 19.29
C VAL A 63 -28.57 -18.42 18.21
N ALA A 64 -28.45 -18.89 16.97
CA ALA A 64 -29.21 -18.39 15.83
C ALA A 64 -29.45 -19.50 14.79
N VAL A 65 -30.44 -19.29 13.93
CA VAL A 65 -30.69 -20.12 12.75
C VAL A 65 -30.60 -19.19 11.52
N VAL A 66 -29.78 -19.55 10.55
CA VAL A 66 -29.63 -18.80 9.28
C VAL A 66 -30.26 -19.63 8.17
N ASN A 67 -31.40 -19.19 7.68
CA ASN A 67 -32.31 -19.97 6.82
C ASN A 67 -32.66 -21.32 7.47
N SER A 68 -31.93 -22.39 7.15
CA SER A 68 -32.13 -23.72 7.74
C SER A 68 -30.91 -24.24 8.52
N GLU A 69 -29.82 -23.47 8.60
CA GLU A 69 -28.56 -23.91 9.24
C GLU A 69 -28.40 -23.28 10.63
N PRO A 70 -28.19 -24.06 11.69
CA PRO A 70 -27.99 -23.52 13.03
C PRO A 70 -26.61 -22.93 13.20
N VAL A 71 -26.49 -21.87 13.99
CA VAL A 71 -25.25 -21.37 14.60
C VAL A 71 -25.28 -21.75 16.07
N THR A 72 -24.30 -22.52 16.54
CA THR A 72 -24.26 -23.00 17.92
C THR A 72 -23.40 -22.11 18.82
N ASN A 73 -23.66 -22.21 20.14
CA ASN A 73 -22.85 -21.48 21.13
C ASN A 73 -21.38 -21.91 21.11
N ASN A 74 -21.10 -23.18 20.85
CA ASN A 74 -19.74 -23.69 20.75
C ASN A 74 -18.99 -23.08 19.53
N GLU A 75 -19.68 -22.89 18.39
CA GLU A 75 -19.09 -22.18 17.23
C GLU A 75 -18.73 -20.73 17.60
N VAL A 76 -19.65 -20.02 18.28
CA VAL A 76 -19.41 -18.63 18.72
C VAL A 76 -18.25 -18.57 19.70
N ARG A 77 -18.25 -19.43 20.74
CA ARG A 77 -17.17 -19.47 21.75
C ARG A 77 -15.80 -19.76 21.14
N ALA A 78 -15.72 -20.71 20.22
CA ALA A 78 -14.47 -21.03 19.54
C ALA A 78 -13.92 -19.85 18.72
N ARG A 79 -14.79 -19.14 18.01
CA ARG A 79 -14.40 -17.93 17.24
C ARG A 79 -14.08 -16.74 18.16
N LEU A 80 -14.84 -16.58 19.26
CA LEU A 80 -14.60 -15.53 20.26
C LEU A 80 -13.23 -15.69 20.93
N ALA A 81 -12.88 -16.89 21.37
CA ALA A 81 -11.58 -17.17 21.96
C ALA A 81 -10.42 -16.81 21.01
N ARG A 82 -10.55 -17.12 19.72
CA ARG A 82 -9.56 -16.73 18.69
C ARG A 82 -9.48 -15.20 18.54
N ALA A 83 -10.62 -14.50 18.51
CA ALA A 83 -10.67 -13.05 18.41
C ALA A 83 -10.05 -12.38 19.64
N GLU A 84 -10.32 -12.86 20.84
CA GLU A 84 -9.71 -12.39 22.09
C GLU A 84 -8.19 -12.59 22.10
N GLN A 85 -7.70 -13.74 21.60
CA GLN A 85 -6.27 -14.03 21.49
C GLN A 85 -5.58 -13.09 20.48
N GLN A 86 -6.20 -12.82 19.32
CA GLN A 86 -5.65 -11.89 18.33
C GLN A 86 -5.60 -10.46 18.88
N LEU A 87 -6.64 -10.00 19.57
CA LEU A 87 -6.67 -8.69 20.22
C LEU A 87 -5.62 -8.59 21.35
N ALA A 88 -5.35 -9.70 22.06
CA ALA A 88 -4.32 -9.73 23.11
C ALA A 88 -2.89 -9.58 22.55
N GLN A 89 -2.65 -10.00 21.30
CA GLN A 89 -1.35 -9.88 20.62
C GLN A 89 -1.14 -8.47 20.01
N GLN A 90 -2.21 -7.72 19.77
CA GLN A 90 -2.13 -6.33 19.30
C GLN A 90 -1.86 -5.41 20.48
N GLN A 91 -0.60 -4.97 20.62
CA GLN A 91 -0.20 -4.04 21.69
C GLN A 91 -0.90 -2.68 21.50
N GLY A 92 -1.67 -2.21 22.51
CA GLY A 92 -2.13 -0.83 22.64
C GLY A 92 -3.57 -0.53 22.21
N GLY A 93 -4.42 -1.48 21.94
CA GLY A 93 -5.84 -1.26 21.59
C GLY A 93 -6.78 -1.28 22.80
N ASN A 94 -7.77 -0.36 22.82
CA ASN A 94 -8.90 -0.44 23.74
C ASN A 94 -9.69 -1.71 23.45
N ARG A 95 -9.73 -2.68 24.36
CA ARG A 95 -10.44 -3.95 24.16
C ARG A 95 -11.95 -3.71 24.28
N PRO A 96 -12.75 -4.06 23.28
CA PRO A 96 -14.20 -3.98 23.40
C PRO A 96 -14.71 -4.91 24.51
N PRO A 97 -15.81 -4.58 25.16
CA PRO A 97 -16.47 -5.50 26.10
C PRO A 97 -16.73 -6.86 25.43
N ARG A 98 -16.53 -7.95 26.19
CA ARG A 98 -16.69 -9.32 25.68
C ARG A 98 -18.03 -9.57 25.01
N GLU A 99 -19.11 -9.00 25.56
CA GLU A 99 -20.46 -9.12 25.01
C GLU A 99 -20.60 -8.49 23.62
N LEU A 100 -19.98 -7.33 23.40
CA LEU A 100 -19.95 -6.68 22.08
C LEU A 100 -19.17 -7.53 21.09
N LEU A 101 -17.99 -8.02 21.50
CA LEU A 101 -17.18 -8.90 20.67
C LEU A 101 -17.92 -10.21 20.32
N ALA A 102 -18.65 -10.79 21.26
CA ALA A 102 -19.46 -11.98 21.03
C ALA A 102 -20.58 -11.73 20.00
N ARG A 103 -21.24 -10.56 20.06
CA ARG A 103 -22.23 -10.16 19.04
C ARG A 103 -21.62 -9.96 17.67
N GLU A 104 -20.46 -9.31 17.57
CA GLU A 104 -19.75 -9.13 16.31
C GLU A 104 -19.32 -10.48 15.71
N VAL A 105 -18.85 -11.41 16.55
CA VAL A 105 -18.50 -12.77 16.14
C VAL A 105 -19.73 -13.53 15.64
N LEU A 106 -20.87 -13.40 16.32
CA LEU A 106 -22.12 -14.02 15.89
C LEU A 106 -22.59 -13.47 14.53
N GLU A 107 -22.62 -12.16 14.34
CA GLU A 107 -22.99 -11.55 13.05
C GLU A 107 -22.05 -11.99 11.92
N ARG A 108 -20.74 -12.12 12.20
CA ARG A 108 -19.78 -12.64 11.22
C ARG A 108 -20.07 -14.11 10.86
N LEU A 109 -20.41 -14.96 11.84
CA LEU A 109 -20.79 -16.36 11.58
C LEU A 109 -22.10 -16.45 10.77
N ILE A 110 -23.06 -15.58 11.05
CA ILE A 110 -24.31 -15.49 10.29
C ILE A 110 -24.03 -15.14 8.84
N LEU A 111 -23.20 -14.12 8.60
CA LEU A 111 -22.80 -13.72 7.25
C LEU A 111 -22.03 -14.83 6.55
N GLU A 112 -21.08 -15.50 7.22
CA GLU A 112 -20.32 -16.64 6.68
C GLU A 112 -21.25 -17.75 6.21
N LYS A 113 -22.27 -18.12 7.02
CA LYS A 113 -23.27 -19.13 6.63
C LYS A 113 -24.11 -18.67 5.43
N ALA A 114 -24.54 -17.40 5.41
CA ALA A 114 -25.29 -16.86 4.27
C ALA A 114 -24.46 -16.89 2.97
N GLN A 115 -23.17 -16.57 3.06
CA GLN A 115 -22.25 -16.65 1.93
C GLN A 115 -22.04 -18.08 1.42
N LEU A 116 -21.85 -19.05 2.33
CA LEU A 116 -21.71 -20.46 1.97
C LEU A 116 -22.97 -21.03 1.30
N GLN A 117 -24.15 -20.65 1.81
CA GLN A 117 -25.43 -21.05 1.20
C GLN A 117 -25.57 -20.44 -0.20
N SER A 118 -25.28 -19.15 -0.35
CA SER A 118 -25.29 -18.48 -1.65
C SER A 118 -24.29 -19.10 -2.63
N ALA A 119 -23.10 -19.51 -2.17
CA ALA A 119 -22.13 -20.21 -3.01
C ALA A 119 -22.67 -21.56 -3.49
N LYS A 120 -23.29 -22.33 -2.61
CA LYS A 120 -23.92 -23.63 -2.93
C LYS A 120 -25.06 -23.45 -3.94
N GLU A 121 -25.98 -22.52 -3.69
CA GLU A 121 -27.14 -22.22 -4.55
C GLU A 121 -26.72 -21.75 -5.93
N SER A 122 -25.67 -20.96 -6.02
CA SER A 122 -25.13 -20.45 -7.27
C SER A 122 -24.16 -21.41 -7.99
N GLY A 123 -24.00 -22.63 -7.47
CA GLY A 123 -23.20 -23.68 -8.10
C GLY A 123 -21.68 -23.45 -8.07
N VAL A 124 -21.20 -22.57 -7.16
CA VAL A 124 -19.75 -22.39 -6.96
C VAL A 124 -19.17 -23.64 -6.33
N LYS A 125 -18.10 -24.17 -6.92
CA LYS A 125 -17.45 -25.40 -6.47
C LYS A 125 -15.97 -25.18 -6.25
N VAL A 126 -15.39 -25.93 -5.34
CA VAL A 126 -13.95 -26.03 -5.10
C VAL A 126 -13.55 -27.48 -5.35
N GLU A 127 -12.80 -27.68 -6.43
CA GLU A 127 -12.28 -28.97 -6.80
C GLU A 127 -11.14 -29.41 -5.86
N ASP A 128 -10.95 -30.69 -5.65
CA ASP A 128 -9.92 -31.22 -4.75
C ASP A 128 -8.50 -30.82 -5.16
N PHE A 129 -8.27 -30.61 -6.44
CA PHE A 129 -6.97 -30.08 -6.91
C PHE A 129 -6.68 -28.69 -6.31
N ALA A 130 -7.65 -27.77 -6.35
CA ALA A 130 -7.49 -26.43 -5.78
C ALA A 130 -7.30 -26.47 -4.25
N LEU A 131 -8.00 -27.40 -3.59
CA LEU A 131 -7.87 -27.63 -2.15
C LEU A 131 -6.46 -28.12 -1.79
N ASN A 132 -5.94 -29.11 -2.53
CA ASN A 132 -4.60 -29.65 -2.33
C ASN A 132 -3.53 -28.59 -2.57
N GLN A 133 -3.70 -27.77 -3.60
CA GLN A 133 -2.80 -26.63 -3.87
C GLN A 133 -2.80 -25.61 -2.71
N ALA A 134 -3.98 -25.29 -2.18
CA ALA A 134 -4.10 -24.38 -1.04
C ALA A 134 -3.42 -24.94 0.22
N GLU A 135 -3.59 -26.25 0.51
CA GLU A 135 -2.87 -26.90 1.62
C GLU A 135 -1.34 -26.81 1.45
N GLN A 136 -0.84 -27.08 0.24
CA GLN A 136 0.59 -26.98 -0.06
C GLN A 136 1.10 -25.55 0.12
N ASN A 137 0.36 -24.55 -0.37
CA ASN A 137 0.74 -23.15 -0.24
C ASN A 137 0.80 -22.74 1.25
N ILE A 138 -0.19 -23.16 2.06
CA ILE A 138 -0.19 -22.87 3.51
C ILE A 138 1.02 -23.51 4.20
N ALA A 139 1.34 -24.76 3.87
CA ALA A 139 2.51 -25.45 4.44
C ALA A 139 3.81 -24.72 4.07
N GLN A 140 3.97 -24.34 2.80
CA GLN A 140 5.14 -23.60 2.31
C GLN A 140 5.27 -22.21 2.97
N GLN A 141 4.17 -21.45 3.08
CA GLN A 141 4.16 -20.14 3.75
C GLN A 141 4.59 -20.24 5.23
N ASN A 142 4.34 -21.38 5.86
CA ASN A 142 4.75 -21.64 7.23
C ASN A 142 6.13 -22.35 7.34
N GLY A 143 6.85 -22.51 6.23
CA GLY A 143 8.19 -23.12 6.20
C GLY A 143 8.20 -24.60 6.57
N MET A 144 7.13 -25.35 6.31
CA MET A 144 7.00 -26.74 6.69
C MET A 144 6.50 -27.63 5.55
N THR A 145 6.71 -28.94 5.66
CA THR A 145 6.12 -29.90 4.74
C THR A 145 4.62 -30.06 5.03
N LEU A 146 3.86 -30.57 4.04
CA LEU A 146 2.45 -30.86 4.22
C LEU A 146 2.20 -31.86 5.37
N ASP A 147 3.06 -32.88 5.48
CA ASP A 147 2.99 -33.87 6.55
C ASP A 147 3.29 -33.29 7.94
N ASP A 148 4.27 -32.37 8.02
CA ASP A 148 4.56 -31.66 9.28
C ASP A 148 3.38 -30.75 9.68
N MET A 149 2.77 -30.09 8.72
CA MET A 149 1.57 -29.28 8.93
C MET A 149 0.42 -30.15 9.49
N HIS A 150 0.13 -31.29 8.86
CA HIS A 150 -0.93 -32.19 9.34
C HIS A 150 -0.63 -32.75 10.74
N ARG A 151 0.66 -33.11 11.04
CA ARG A 151 1.06 -33.53 12.38
C ARG A 151 0.89 -32.42 13.42
N ARG A 152 1.19 -31.19 13.05
CA ARG A 152 0.99 -30.03 13.92
C ARG A 152 -0.49 -29.79 14.21
N LEU A 153 -1.33 -29.78 13.16
CA LEU A 153 -2.78 -29.64 13.30
C LEU A 153 -3.39 -30.71 14.22
N ALA A 154 -2.95 -31.96 14.06
CA ALA A 154 -3.42 -33.07 14.92
C ALA A 154 -3.00 -32.87 16.39
N ARG A 155 -1.79 -32.37 16.66
CA ARG A 155 -1.35 -32.02 18.03
C ARG A 155 -2.17 -30.87 18.62
N ASP A 156 -2.57 -29.93 17.78
CA ASP A 156 -3.39 -28.77 18.15
C ASP A 156 -4.90 -29.11 18.21
N GLY A 157 -5.27 -30.41 18.09
CA GLY A 157 -6.64 -30.91 18.22
C GLY A 157 -7.51 -30.71 16.97
N THR A 158 -6.93 -30.38 15.81
CA THR A 158 -7.64 -30.21 14.54
C THR A 158 -7.36 -31.40 13.63
N SER A 159 -8.39 -32.18 13.26
CA SER A 159 -8.21 -33.26 12.28
C SER A 159 -7.96 -32.70 10.87
N LYS A 160 -7.32 -33.50 10.03
CA LYS A 160 -7.08 -33.17 8.63
C LYS A 160 -8.39 -32.88 7.88
N GLU A 161 -9.41 -33.70 8.10
CA GLU A 161 -10.73 -33.57 7.47
C GLU A 161 -11.40 -32.25 7.84
N ARG A 162 -11.37 -31.89 9.13
CA ARG A 162 -11.92 -30.64 9.62
C ARG A 162 -11.17 -29.42 9.04
N PHE A 163 -9.85 -29.49 8.98
CA PHE A 163 -9.05 -28.45 8.36
C PHE A 163 -9.39 -28.29 6.87
N ARG A 164 -9.50 -29.38 6.13
CA ARG A 164 -9.87 -29.36 4.70
C ARG A 164 -11.27 -28.78 4.47
N GLU A 165 -12.23 -29.08 5.36
CA GLU A 165 -13.59 -28.55 5.24
C GLU A 165 -13.62 -27.02 5.53
N GLU A 166 -12.88 -26.57 6.54
CA GLU A 166 -12.71 -25.13 6.81
C GLU A 166 -12.03 -24.41 5.64
N LEU A 167 -10.98 -25.00 5.07
CA LEU A 167 -10.29 -24.47 3.90
C LEU A 167 -11.18 -24.44 2.66
N ARG A 168 -11.99 -25.50 2.43
CA ARG A 168 -12.96 -25.54 1.34
C ARG A 168 -14.00 -24.42 1.49
N SER A 169 -14.49 -24.19 2.69
CA SER A 169 -15.45 -23.11 2.99
C SER A 169 -14.85 -21.74 2.68
N GLN A 170 -13.61 -21.50 3.08
CA GLN A 170 -12.89 -20.24 2.77
C GLN A 170 -12.71 -20.04 1.26
N LEU A 171 -12.32 -21.09 0.54
CA LEU A 171 -12.16 -21.03 -0.92
C LEU A 171 -13.51 -20.82 -1.65
N LEU A 172 -14.61 -21.40 -1.14
CA LEU A 172 -15.95 -21.16 -1.69
C LEU A 172 -16.36 -19.69 -1.55
N ILE A 173 -16.17 -19.11 -0.36
CA ILE A 173 -16.48 -17.69 -0.09
C ILE A 173 -15.60 -16.79 -0.96
N GLN A 174 -14.32 -17.09 -1.06
CA GLN A 174 -13.39 -16.34 -1.92
C GLN A 174 -13.85 -16.35 -3.38
N ARG A 175 -14.16 -17.52 -3.96
CA ARG A 175 -14.63 -17.62 -5.36
C ARG A 175 -15.97 -16.92 -5.57
N LEU A 176 -16.87 -17.00 -4.59
CA LEU A 176 -18.13 -16.28 -4.65
C LEU A 176 -17.90 -14.77 -4.69
N ARG A 177 -17.00 -14.25 -3.84
CA ARG A 177 -16.61 -12.85 -3.82
C ARG A 177 -15.95 -12.42 -5.14
N GLU A 178 -14.99 -13.18 -5.64
CA GLU A 178 -14.31 -12.92 -6.91
C GLU A 178 -15.32 -12.78 -8.07
N ARG A 179 -16.33 -13.67 -8.10
CA ARG A 179 -17.37 -13.64 -9.13
C ARG A 179 -18.36 -12.48 -8.95
N ASP A 180 -18.86 -12.29 -7.73
CA ASP A 180 -20.00 -11.41 -7.48
C ASP A 180 -19.62 -9.97 -7.16
N VAL A 181 -18.38 -9.75 -6.72
CA VAL A 181 -17.85 -8.42 -6.36
C VAL A 181 -16.67 -8.05 -7.24
N ASP A 182 -15.55 -8.79 -7.14
CA ASP A 182 -14.26 -8.34 -7.68
C ASP A 182 -14.28 -8.22 -9.21
N ALA A 183 -14.98 -9.13 -9.91
CA ALA A 183 -15.12 -9.11 -11.36
C ALA A 183 -16.00 -7.96 -11.88
N LYS A 184 -16.86 -7.40 -11.03
CA LYS A 184 -17.80 -6.32 -11.40
C LYS A 184 -17.23 -4.93 -11.15
N VAL A 185 -16.24 -4.80 -10.26
CA VAL A 185 -15.63 -3.53 -9.92
C VAL A 185 -14.70 -3.06 -11.04
N LYS A 186 -15.07 -1.94 -11.65
CA LYS A 186 -14.28 -1.26 -12.68
C LYS A 186 -13.95 0.15 -12.23
N VAL A 187 -12.76 0.61 -12.57
CA VAL A 187 -12.30 1.99 -12.32
C VAL A 187 -12.24 2.72 -13.64
N SER A 188 -13.05 3.75 -13.77
CA SER A 188 -13.04 4.67 -14.92
C SER A 188 -12.06 5.82 -14.69
N ASP A 189 -11.70 6.54 -15.76
CA ASP A 189 -10.89 7.74 -15.62
C ASP A 189 -11.63 8.84 -14.82
N GLN A 190 -12.97 8.88 -14.86
CA GLN A 190 -13.77 9.77 -14.03
C GLN A 190 -13.64 9.48 -12.54
N ASP A 191 -13.59 8.22 -12.14
CA ASP A 191 -13.37 7.82 -10.74
C ASP A 191 -12.01 8.31 -10.24
N ILE A 192 -10.98 8.18 -11.08
CA ILE A 192 -9.62 8.67 -10.79
C ILE A 192 -9.65 10.21 -10.65
N ASP A 193 -10.24 10.91 -11.58
CA ASP A 193 -10.32 12.37 -11.56
C ASP A 193 -11.15 12.87 -10.36
N GLN A 194 -12.20 12.17 -10.00
CA GLN A 194 -12.99 12.48 -8.81
C GLN A 194 -12.18 12.25 -7.53
N PHE A 195 -11.50 11.13 -7.40
CA PHE A 195 -10.63 10.85 -6.27
C PHE A 195 -9.55 11.91 -6.10
N LEU A 196 -8.91 12.31 -7.22
CA LEU A 196 -7.91 13.39 -7.21
C LEU A 196 -8.52 14.73 -6.77
N ARG A 197 -9.74 15.07 -7.21
CA ARG A 197 -10.45 16.27 -6.76
C ARG A 197 -10.82 16.22 -5.26
N GLU A 198 -11.29 15.07 -4.78
CA GLU A 198 -11.62 14.86 -3.36
C GLU A 198 -10.39 15.03 -2.48
N GLN A 199 -9.25 14.48 -2.91
CA GLN A 199 -7.98 14.67 -2.24
C GLN A 199 -7.53 16.16 -2.24
N GLN A 200 -7.78 16.87 -3.34
CA GLN A 200 -7.48 18.30 -3.44
C GLN A 200 -8.41 19.17 -2.60
N SER A 201 -9.68 18.81 -2.49
CA SER A 201 -10.68 19.58 -1.72
C SER A 201 -10.69 19.27 -0.22
N GLY A 202 -10.25 18.07 0.16
CA GLY A 202 -10.14 17.64 1.57
C GLY A 202 -8.76 17.90 2.18
N ALA A 203 -7.76 18.23 1.36
CA ALA A 203 -6.46 18.62 1.86
C ALA A 203 -6.51 20.10 2.27
N ASP A 204 -6.17 20.41 3.53
CA ASP A 204 -5.78 21.77 3.93
C ASP A 204 -4.79 22.32 2.91
N ALA A 205 -4.87 23.62 2.60
CA ALA A 205 -3.95 24.27 1.64
C ALA A 205 -2.47 24.03 1.98
N SER A 206 -2.16 23.69 3.24
CA SER A 206 -0.84 23.26 3.73
C SER A 206 -0.38 21.91 3.19
N ALA A 207 -1.29 21.09 2.69
CA ALA A 207 -1.00 19.73 2.22
C ALA A 207 -0.81 19.66 0.69
N MET A 208 -1.04 20.74 -0.04
CA MET A 208 -0.81 20.86 -1.48
C MET A 208 0.48 21.64 -1.74
N GLU A 209 1.43 21.05 -2.45
CA GLU A 209 2.64 21.75 -2.89
C GLU A 209 2.47 22.22 -4.34
N ILE A 210 2.80 23.48 -4.58
CA ILE A 210 2.73 24.09 -5.90
C ILE A 210 4.08 24.74 -6.23
N ASN A 211 4.52 24.61 -7.47
CA ASN A 211 5.58 25.42 -8.04
C ASN A 211 4.98 26.36 -9.08
N LEU A 212 5.10 27.64 -8.86
CA LEU A 212 4.58 28.66 -9.76
C LEU A 212 5.72 29.38 -10.49
N GLY A 213 5.50 29.58 -11.79
CA GLY A 213 6.19 30.62 -12.56
C GLY A 213 5.46 31.95 -12.37
N HIS A 214 6.20 33.04 -12.18
CA HIS A 214 5.67 34.35 -11.84
C HIS A 214 6.32 35.46 -12.65
N VAL A 215 5.48 36.30 -13.22
CA VAL A 215 5.85 37.59 -13.83
C VAL A 215 5.13 38.68 -13.07
N LEU A 216 5.87 39.66 -12.56
CA LEU A 216 5.32 40.84 -11.89
C LEU A 216 5.57 42.09 -12.74
N ILE A 217 4.54 42.85 -13.04
CA ILE A 217 4.61 44.20 -13.55
C ILE A 217 4.24 45.15 -12.41
N LEU A 218 5.22 45.85 -11.86
CA LEU A 218 5.03 46.76 -10.73
C LEU A 218 4.17 47.97 -11.14
N VAL A 219 3.24 48.32 -10.23
CA VAL A 219 2.45 49.56 -10.34
C VAL A 219 2.84 50.47 -9.18
N PRO A 220 3.51 51.61 -9.45
CA PRO A 220 3.83 52.57 -8.39
C PRO A 220 2.58 53.09 -7.66
N GLU A 221 2.70 53.32 -6.35
CA GLU A 221 1.57 53.78 -5.52
C GLU A 221 0.95 55.08 -6.06
N ASN A 222 1.75 55.95 -6.63
CA ASN A 222 1.32 57.25 -7.19
C ASN A 222 1.06 57.19 -8.71
N ALA A 223 0.84 56.03 -9.27
CA ALA A 223 0.60 55.89 -10.71
C ALA A 223 -0.74 56.53 -11.14
N THR A 224 -0.69 57.35 -12.18
CA THR A 224 -1.91 57.91 -12.75
C THR A 224 -2.74 56.82 -13.45
N PRO A 225 -4.07 57.07 -13.66
CA PRO A 225 -4.91 56.10 -14.38
C PRO A 225 -4.35 55.69 -15.74
N THR A 226 -3.76 56.62 -16.46
CA THR A 226 -3.12 56.38 -17.77
C THR A 226 -1.93 55.44 -17.64
N GLN A 227 -1.07 55.66 -16.62
CA GLN A 227 0.07 54.77 -16.35
C GLN A 227 -0.35 53.37 -15.94
N VAL A 228 -1.40 53.26 -15.12
CA VAL A 228 -1.98 51.94 -14.73
C VAL A 228 -2.46 51.23 -15.98
N ALA A 229 -3.18 51.89 -16.91
CA ALA A 229 -3.64 51.30 -18.16
C ALA A 229 -2.49 50.81 -19.05
N GLN A 230 -1.39 51.57 -19.14
CA GLN A 230 -0.19 51.17 -19.87
C GLN A 230 0.49 49.95 -19.28
N LEU A 231 0.61 49.90 -17.96
CA LEU A 231 1.18 48.75 -17.22
C LEU A 231 0.31 47.52 -17.34
N GLN A 232 -1.02 47.69 -17.32
CA GLN A 232 -1.98 46.61 -17.59
C GLN A 232 -1.83 46.06 -19.02
N ALA A 233 -1.68 46.91 -20.01
CA ALA A 233 -1.43 46.47 -21.37
C ALA A 233 -0.08 45.72 -21.52
N ARG A 234 0.96 46.16 -20.81
CA ARG A 234 2.24 45.42 -20.73
C ARG A 234 2.06 44.04 -20.10
N ALA A 235 1.29 43.95 -19.00
CA ALA A 235 0.99 42.68 -18.34
C ALA A 235 0.14 41.76 -19.24
N GLN A 236 -0.80 42.32 -20.00
CA GLN A 236 -1.55 41.54 -20.99
C GLN A 236 -0.65 40.99 -22.08
N SER A 237 0.27 41.80 -22.62
CA SER A 237 1.23 41.34 -23.60
C SER A 237 2.14 40.21 -23.07
N ALA A 238 2.54 40.29 -21.80
CA ALA A 238 3.31 39.23 -21.15
C ALA A 238 2.46 37.94 -21.03
N ALA A 239 1.19 38.04 -20.65
CA ALA A 239 0.27 36.91 -20.54
C ALA A 239 0.03 36.23 -21.90
N ASP A 240 -0.21 37.03 -22.94
CA ASP A 240 -0.47 36.53 -24.30
C ASP A 240 0.77 35.85 -24.88
N LYS A 241 1.96 36.45 -24.67
CA LYS A 241 3.23 35.85 -25.08
C LYS A 241 3.51 34.55 -24.32
N ALA A 242 3.20 34.50 -23.04
CA ALA A 242 3.35 33.29 -22.23
C ALA A 242 2.44 32.15 -22.68
N ARG A 243 1.20 32.48 -23.14
CA ARG A 243 0.21 31.49 -23.63
C ARG A 243 0.50 31.02 -25.05
N ALA A 244 1.34 31.71 -25.81
CA ALA A 244 1.64 31.33 -27.18
C ALA A 244 2.23 29.90 -27.25
N ALA A 245 1.85 29.14 -28.26
CA ALA A 245 2.36 27.79 -28.44
C ALA A 245 3.89 27.78 -28.56
N GLY A 246 4.57 26.91 -27.79
CA GLY A 246 6.03 26.82 -27.77
C GLY A 246 6.73 27.95 -27.02
N SER A 247 5.99 28.81 -26.29
CA SER A 247 6.58 29.89 -25.51
C SER A 247 7.42 29.39 -24.34
N ASP A 248 8.61 29.94 -24.19
CA ASP A 248 9.44 29.77 -23.01
C ASP A 248 9.07 30.82 -21.95
N PHE A 249 8.40 30.36 -20.89
CA PHE A 249 8.00 31.22 -19.78
C PHE A 249 9.16 31.90 -19.08
N ALA A 250 10.33 31.24 -19.03
CA ALA A 250 11.51 31.83 -18.42
C ALA A 250 12.00 33.04 -19.23
N ALA A 251 11.97 32.97 -20.56
CA ALA A 251 12.28 34.09 -21.43
C ALA A 251 11.28 35.25 -21.26
N VAL A 252 9.97 34.93 -21.14
CA VAL A 252 8.93 35.95 -20.86
C VAL A 252 9.16 36.60 -19.49
N ALA A 253 9.49 35.81 -18.46
CA ALA A 253 9.77 36.35 -17.14
C ALA A 253 11.01 37.25 -17.14
N ALA A 254 12.08 36.88 -17.86
CA ALA A 254 13.28 37.69 -17.99
C ALA A 254 13.05 39.03 -18.71
N GLU A 255 12.12 39.04 -19.71
CA GLU A 255 11.82 40.23 -20.52
C GLU A 255 10.84 41.17 -19.82
N PHE A 256 9.80 40.64 -19.18
CA PHE A 256 8.68 41.45 -18.68
C PHE A 256 8.70 41.68 -17.17
N SER A 257 9.26 40.75 -16.36
CA SER A 257 9.12 40.80 -14.93
C SER A 257 9.99 41.89 -14.29
N ASP A 258 9.39 42.69 -13.45
CA ASP A 258 10.06 43.64 -12.58
C ASP A 258 10.52 42.99 -11.25
N ALA A 259 10.09 41.74 -10.95
CA ALA A 259 10.55 40.97 -9.80
C ALA A 259 11.98 40.42 -10.02
N PRO A 260 12.84 40.41 -8.96
CA PRO A 260 14.22 39.93 -9.06
C PRO A 260 14.31 38.47 -9.58
N GLU A 261 13.37 37.61 -9.21
CA GLU A 261 13.29 36.19 -9.59
C GLU A 261 13.06 36.03 -11.11
N GLY A 262 12.35 36.98 -11.75
CA GLY A 262 12.12 36.98 -13.20
C GLY A 262 13.40 36.90 -13.99
N LYS A 263 14.44 37.65 -13.56
CA LYS A 263 15.74 37.72 -14.24
C LYS A 263 16.73 36.64 -13.80
N ARG A 264 16.65 36.19 -12.54
CA ARG A 264 17.64 35.27 -11.96
C ARG A 264 17.26 33.81 -12.08
N ALA A 265 15.96 33.50 -11.99
CA ALA A 265 15.41 32.12 -11.91
C ALA A 265 14.35 31.84 -12.96
N GLY A 266 14.28 32.64 -14.03
CA GLY A 266 13.22 32.48 -15.06
C GLY A 266 11.82 32.60 -14.47
N GLY A 267 11.64 33.36 -13.39
CA GLY A 267 10.37 33.57 -12.70
C GLY A 267 9.91 32.42 -11.82
N LEU A 268 10.70 31.36 -11.62
CA LEU A 268 10.32 30.21 -10.79
C LEU A 268 10.36 30.59 -9.31
N LEU A 269 9.26 30.32 -8.59
CA LEU A 269 9.16 30.56 -7.16
C LEU A 269 9.55 29.33 -6.31
N GLY A 270 9.75 28.17 -6.97
CA GLY A 270 10.07 26.89 -6.34
C GLY A 270 8.86 26.13 -5.80
N LEU A 271 9.03 24.82 -5.61
CA LEU A 271 8.01 23.96 -5.05
C LEU A 271 7.87 24.23 -3.54
N ARG A 272 6.68 24.57 -3.09
CA ARG A 272 6.39 24.82 -1.68
C ARG A 272 4.91 24.60 -1.38
N PRO A 273 4.54 24.37 -0.10
CA PRO A 273 3.15 24.29 0.32
C PRO A 273 2.33 25.50 -0.14
N ALA A 274 1.09 25.26 -0.57
CA ALA A 274 0.23 26.32 -1.13
C ALA A 274 -0.06 27.42 -0.13
N ASP A 275 -0.10 27.13 1.17
CA ASP A 275 -0.25 28.11 2.26
C ASP A 275 0.94 29.07 2.41
N ARG A 276 2.06 28.78 1.74
CA ARG A 276 3.23 29.65 1.66
C ARG A 276 3.17 30.66 0.50
N TYR A 277 2.11 30.59 -0.31
CA TYR A 277 1.82 31.57 -1.34
C TYR A 277 0.74 32.55 -0.90
N PRO A 278 0.69 33.78 -1.45
CA PRO A 278 -0.46 34.66 -1.28
C PRO A 278 -1.75 33.96 -1.73
N ASP A 279 -2.85 34.12 -0.97
CA ASP A 279 -4.17 33.54 -1.29
C ASP A 279 -4.62 33.91 -2.71
N LEU A 280 -4.33 35.14 -3.15
CA LEU A 280 -4.59 35.59 -4.50
C LEU A 280 -3.98 34.67 -5.59
N PHE A 281 -2.76 34.17 -5.35
CA PHE A 281 -2.08 33.30 -6.30
C PHE A 281 -2.72 31.93 -6.31
N VAL A 282 -2.93 31.35 -5.13
CA VAL A 282 -3.54 30.03 -4.96
C VAL A 282 -4.92 30.00 -5.60
N ASN A 283 -5.77 31.00 -5.29
CA ASN A 283 -7.12 31.10 -5.83
C ASN A 283 -7.11 31.30 -7.36
N SER A 284 -6.17 32.08 -7.87
CA SER A 284 -6.08 32.34 -9.32
C SER A 284 -5.67 31.12 -10.13
N VAL A 285 -4.90 30.19 -9.55
CA VAL A 285 -4.44 28.98 -10.24
C VAL A 285 -5.26 27.74 -9.89
N GLN A 286 -6.26 27.87 -9.00
CA GLN A 286 -7.13 26.79 -8.60
C GLN A 286 -7.84 26.17 -9.79
N GLY A 287 -7.82 25.09 -10.20
CA GLY A 287 -8.49 24.50 -11.39
C GLY A 287 -7.70 24.60 -12.70
N LEU A 288 -6.52 25.24 -12.71
CA LEU A 288 -5.66 25.20 -13.87
C LEU A 288 -4.82 23.90 -13.87
N PRO A 289 -4.66 23.25 -15.04
CA PRO A 289 -3.73 22.13 -15.17
C PRO A 289 -2.26 22.59 -15.07
N VAL A 290 -1.34 21.66 -14.85
CA VAL A 290 0.09 21.92 -15.01
C VAL A 290 0.37 22.42 -16.43
N GLY A 291 1.14 23.49 -16.53
CA GLY A 291 1.34 24.25 -17.76
C GLY A 291 0.34 25.39 -17.98
N GLY A 292 -0.78 25.39 -17.25
CA GLY A 292 -1.81 26.45 -17.33
C GLY A 292 -1.31 27.81 -16.88
N ILE A 293 -1.78 28.87 -17.57
CA ILE A 293 -1.35 30.26 -17.34
C ILE A 293 -2.57 31.13 -17.07
N VAL A 294 -2.50 31.92 -16.00
CA VAL A 294 -3.51 32.91 -15.62
C VAL A 294 -2.89 34.29 -15.49
N GLY A 295 -3.66 35.30 -15.76
CA GLY A 295 -3.31 36.71 -15.63
C GLY A 295 -3.69 37.53 -16.85
N PRO A 296 -3.57 38.86 -16.74
CA PRO A 296 -3.06 39.62 -15.60
C PRO A 296 -3.99 39.60 -14.39
N VAL A 297 -3.44 39.28 -13.21
CA VAL A 297 -4.15 39.34 -11.93
C VAL A 297 -3.69 40.57 -11.16
N ARG A 298 -4.62 41.41 -10.68
CA ARG A 298 -4.27 42.66 -10.00
C ARG A 298 -4.07 42.45 -8.50
N SER A 299 -2.97 42.99 -7.96
CA SER A 299 -2.71 43.12 -6.53
C SER A 299 -2.29 44.54 -6.17
N PRO A 300 -2.14 44.89 -4.88
CA PRO A 300 -1.57 46.18 -4.49
C PRO A 300 -0.18 46.43 -5.09
N ALA A 301 0.64 45.40 -5.27
CA ALA A 301 2.00 45.52 -5.82
C ALA A 301 2.02 45.75 -7.35
N GLY A 302 0.98 45.31 -8.07
CA GLY A 302 0.97 45.42 -9.53
C GLY A 302 0.11 44.36 -10.21
N PHE A 303 0.48 44.00 -11.42
CA PHE A 303 -0.14 42.94 -12.22
C PHE A 303 0.73 41.71 -12.23
N HIS A 304 0.11 40.54 -12.07
CA HIS A 304 0.79 39.24 -12.02
C HIS A 304 0.34 38.35 -13.16
N VAL A 305 1.31 37.64 -13.77
CA VAL A 305 1.04 36.51 -14.66
C VAL A 305 1.63 35.28 -13.99
N LEU A 306 0.80 34.26 -13.80
CA LEU A 306 1.18 33.03 -13.11
C LEU A 306 1.07 31.84 -14.05
N LYS A 307 2.04 30.92 -13.95
CA LYS A 307 2.03 29.61 -14.63
C LYS A 307 2.11 28.51 -13.58
N VAL A 308 1.28 27.50 -13.68
CA VAL A 308 1.44 26.27 -12.88
C VAL A 308 2.56 25.45 -13.50
N VAL A 309 3.71 25.38 -12.84
CA VAL A 309 4.87 24.63 -13.32
C VAL A 309 4.82 23.19 -12.83
N GLU A 310 4.43 23.00 -11.57
CA GLU A 310 4.31 21.71 -10.93
C GLU A 310 3.22 21.81 -9.85
N ARG A 311 2.47 20.73 -9.67
CA ARG A 311 1.48 20.62 -8.59
C ARG A 311 1.56 19.21 -8.04
N ASN A 312 1.91 19.10 -6.76
CA ASN A 312 1.88 17.85 -6.02
C ASN A 312 0.65 17.85 -5.12
N VAL A 313 -0.14 16.81 -5.23
CA VAL A 313 -1.29 16.60 -4.34
C VAL A 313 -0.78 15.86 -3.12
N ALA A 314 -1.10 16.37 -1.93
CA ALA A 314 -0.78 15.67 -0.69
C ALA A 314 -1.32 14.24 -0.72
N GLY A 315 -0.47 13.29 -0.37
CA GLY A 315 -0.83 11.88 -0.35
C GLY A 315 -0.50 11.11 -1.62
N LEU A 316 -0.08 11.78 -2.72
CA LEU A 316 0.48 11.09 -3.87
C LEU A 316 1.99 11.35 -3.93
N PRO A 317 2.82 10.31 -3.91
CA PRO A 317 4.24 10.49 -4.06
C PRO A 317 4.56 11.08 -5.45
N SER A 318 5.30 12.17 -5.46
CA SER A 318 5.84 12.74 -6.71
C SER A 318 7.10 12.01 -7.15
N THR A 319 7.73 11.31 -6.22
CA THR A 319 8.93 10.49 -6.44
C THR A 319 8.69 9.08 -5.93
N VAL A 320 9.38 8.15 -6.51
CA VAL A 320 9.42 6.75 -6.08
C VAL A 320 10.86 6.29 -6.00
N VAL A 321 11.17 5.49 -4.99
CA VAL A 321 12.47 4.83 -4.90
C VAL A 321 12.49 3.67 -5.89
N GLN A 322 13.29 3.78 -6.95
CA GLN A 322 13.53 2.70 -7.89
C GLN A 322 14.79 1.93 -7.51
N ASN A 323 14.73 0.61 -7.65
CA ASN A 323 15.85 -0.29 -7.44
C ASN A 323 16.28 -0.87 -8.78
N HIS A 324 17.59 -0.84 -9.07
CA HIS A 324 18.21 -1.61 -10.13
C HIS A 324 18.81 -2.86 -9.52
N ALA A 325 18.24 -3.99 -9.84
CA ALA A 325 18.60 -5.26 -9.25
C ALA A 325 18.93 -6.30 -10.32
N ARG A 326 19.71 -7.31 -9.92
CA ARG A 326 19.91 -8.53 -10.70
C ARG A 326 19.71 -9.75 -9.81
N HIS A 327 19.31 -10.87 -10.41
CA HIS A 327 19.06 -12.09 -9.66
C HIS A 327 19.51 -13.37 -10.36
N ILE A 328 19.65 -14.42 -9.56
CA ILE A 328 19.81 -15.81 -10.01
C ILE A 328 18.61 -16.58 -9.48
N LEU A 329 17.85 -17.23 -10.36
CA LEU A 329 16.70 -18.06 -10.00
C LEU A 329 17.03 -19.53 -10.25
N LEU A 330 16.89 -20.35 -9.21
CA LEU A 330 16.89 -21.81 -9.33
C LEU A 330 15.51 -22.34 -9.02
N ARG A 331 14.99 -23.19 -9.93
CA ARG A 331 13.67 -23.81 -9.74
C ARG A 331 13.82 -25.20 -9.15
N PRO A 332 13.21 -25.47 -7.99
CA PRO A 332 13.18 -26.82 -7.43
C PRO A 332 12.57 -27.85 -8.41
N SER A 333 13.12 -29.05 -8.41
CA SER A 333 12.70 -30.18 -9.26
C SER A 333 12.96 -31.50 -8.53
N ALA A 334 12.63 -32.63 -9.19
CA ALA A 334 12.92 -33.95 -8.64
C ALA A 334 14.42 -34.18 -8.37
N GLN A 335 15.31 -33.52 -9.14
CA GLN A 335 16.77 -33.63 -8.97
C GLN A 335 17.39 -32.49 -8.15
N LEU A 336 16.67 -31.41 -7.89
CA LEU A 336 17.14 -30.26 -7.14
C LEU A 336 16.07 -29.85 -6.12
N THR A 337 16.22 -30.33 -4.89
CA THR A 337 15.32 -29.94 -3.81
C THR A 337 15.47 -28.44 -3.49
N GLU A 338 14.47 -27.84 -2.88
CA GLU A 338 14.51 -26.44 -2.46
C GLU A 338 15.71 -26.14 -1.53
N ALA A 339 15.95 -27.02 -0.57
CA ALA A 339 17.10 -26.91 0.33
C ALA A 339 18.44 -27.01 -0.42
N ALA A 340 18.54 -27.89 -1.43
CA ALA A 340 19.75 -28.00 -2.26
C ALA A 340 19.93 -26.77 -3.15
N ALA A 341 18.85 -26.20 -3.68
CA ALA A 341 18.88 -24.94 -4.46
C ALA A 341 19.35 -23.77 -3.57
N ALA A 342 18.81 -23.65 -2.36
CA ALA A 342 19.23 -22.63 -1.39
C ALA A 342 20.72 -22.79 -1.00
N ALA A 343 21.17 -24.01 -0.71
CA ALA A 343 22.56 -24.29 -0.41
C ALA A 343 23.51 -23.93 -1.57
N ARG A 344 23.08 -24.20 -2.83
CA ARG A 344 23.83 -23.85 -4.04
C ARG A 344 23.92 -22.34 -4.23
N LEU A 345 22.84 -21.59 -3.99
CA LEU A 345 22.84 -20.13 -4.06
C LEU A 345 23.66 -19.50 -2.91
N SER A 346 23.65 -20.10 -1.72
CA SER A 346 24.54 -19.68 -0.61
C SER A 346 26.01 -19.87 -0.98
N ASP A 347 26.38 -20.96 -1.69
CA ASP A 347 27.74 -21.15 -2.20
C ASP A 347 28.09 -20.11 -3.25
N TYR A 348 27.19 -19.79 -4.18
CA TYR A 348 27.41 -18.74 -5.17
C TYR A 348 27.63 -17.38 -4.48
N ARG A 349 26.79 -17.02 -3.51
CA ARG A 349 26.96 -15.81 -2.70
C ARG A 349 28.35 -15.74 -2.05
N ARG A 350 28.76 -16.80 -1.38
CA ARG A 350 30.06 -16.85 -0.72
C ARG A 350 31.22 -16.64 -1.71
N ARG A 351 31.17 -17.32 -2.87
CA ARG A 351 32.19 -17.19 -3.92
C ARG A 351 32.23 -15.79 -4.53
N ILE A 352 31.08 -15.17 -4.74
CA ILE A 352 31.00 -13.80 -5.26
C ILE A 352 31.58 -12.82 -4.25
N LEU A 353 31.21 -12.92 -2.98
CA LEU A 353 31.72 -12.06 -1.90
C LEU A 353 33.24 -12.23 -1.69
N ALA A 354 33.78 -13.41 -1.96
CA ALA A 354 35.21 -13.71 -1.91
C ALA A 354 35.96 -13.25 -3.19
N GLY A 355 35.27 -12.68 -4.21
CA GLY A 355 35.87 -12.30 -5.49
C GLY A 355 36.28 -13.49 -6.38
N GLN A 356 35.80 -14.72 -6.07
CA GLN A 356 36.13 -15.96 -6.78
C GLN A 356 35.17 -16.28 -7.93
N ALA A 357 34.07 -15.55 -8.03
CA ALA A 357 33.09 -15.72 -9.08
C ALA A 357 32.41 -14.39 -9.45
N ASP A 358 32.00 -14.27 -10.70
CA ASP A 358 31.20 -13.13 -11.18
C ASP A 358 29.71 -13.48 -11.14
N PHE A 359 28.91 -12.55 -10.59
CA PHE A 359 27.46 -12.76 -10.45
C PHE A 359 26.79 -12.97 -11.81
N ALA A 360 27.13 -12.14 -12.81
CA ALA A 360 26.52 -12.23 -14.13
C ALA A 360 26.88 -13.50 -14.87
N ALA A 361 28.11 -14.01 -14.68
CA ALA A 361 28.51 -15.31 -15.24
C ALA A 361 27.70 -16.45 -14.60
N LEU A 362 27.58 -16.47 -13.26
CA LEU A 362 26.79 -17.48 -12.56
C LEU A 362 25.29 -17.41 -12.95
N ALA A 363 24.78 -16.20 -13.18
CA ALA A 363 23.40 -16.02 -13.64
C ALA A 363 23.21 -16.60 -15.05
N ARG A 364 24.12 -16.32 -15.99
CA ARG A 364 24.07 -16.85 -17.37
C ARG A 364 24.10 -18.37 -17.41
N ASP A 365 24.95 -18.97 -16.57
CA ASP A 365 25.22 -20.40 -16.60
C ASP A 365 24.17 -21.23 -15.83
N ASN A 366 23.51 -20.63 -14.85
CA ASN A 366 22.72 -21.40 -13.89
C ASN A 366 21.27 -20.91 -13.68
N SER A 367 20.97 -19.62 -13.97
CA SER A 367 19.63 -19.08 -13.75
C SER A 367 18.64 -19.60 -14.78
N VAL A 368 17.45 -19.97 -14.33
CA VAL A 368 16.32 -20.35 -15.20
C VAL A 368 15.41 -19.19 -15.56
N ASP A 369 15.74 -17.99 -15.10
CA ASP A 369 14.97 -16.78 -15.42
C ASP A 369 15.31 -16.24 -16.81
N GLY A 370 14.35 -15.50 -17.41
CA GLY A 370 14.53 -14.88 -18.73
C GLY A 370 15.67 -13.86 -18.77
N SER A 371 16.02 -13.24 -17.63
CA SER A 371 17.13 -12.29 -17.50
C SER A 371 18.51 -12.95 -17.44
N ALA A 372 18.59 -14.29 -17.39
CA ALA A 372 19.84 -15.03 -17.30
C ALA A 372 20.86 -14.61 -18.36
N LYS A 373 20.42 -14.46 -19.63
CA LYS A 373 21.29 -14.06 -20.75
C LYS A 373 21.92 -12.67 -20.56
N GLN A 374 21.25 -11.79 -19.84
CA GLN A 374 21.73 -10.46 -19.46
C GLN A 374 22.46 -10.46 -18.09
N GLY A 375 22.90 -11.63 -17.61
CA GLY A 375 23.58 -11.74 -16.31
C GLY A 375 22.64 -11.59 -15.12
N GLY A 376 21.35 -11.85 -15.30
CA GLY A 376 20.31 -11.73 -14.30
C GLY A 376 19.78 -10.31 -14.12
N ASP A 377 20.17 -9.35 -14.95
CA ASP A 377 19.76 -7.95 -14.85
C ASP A 377 18.26 -7.79 -15.10
N LEU A 378 17.57 -7.14 -14.14
CA LEU A 378 16.14 -6.84 -14.16
C LEU A 378 15.82 -5.39 -14.51
N GLY A 379 16.86 -4.55 -14.68
CA GLY A 379 16.71 -3.13 -14.90
C GLY A 379 16.18 -2.37 -13.69
N TRP A 380 15.72 -1.14 -13.94
CA TRP A 380 15.10 -0.29 -12.93
C TRP A 380 13.64 -0.69 -12.70
N ALA A 381 13.27 -0.87 -11.45
CA ALA A 381 11.92 -1.22 -11.07
C ALA A 381 11.43 -0.35 -9.89
N SER A 382 10.17 0.10 -9.98
CA SER A 382 9.45 0.73 -8.89
C SER A 382 8.87 -0.33 -7.94
N PRO A 383 8.58 0.00 -6.67
CA PRO A 383 7.94 -0.90 -5.73
C PRO A 383 6.64 -1.52 -6.27
N GLY A 384 6.37 -2.76 -5.92
CA GLY A 384 5.19 -3.52 -6.38
C GLY A 384 5.40 -4.25 -7.71
N ARG A 385 6.60 -4.17 -8.29
CA ARG A 385 6.94 -4.87 -9.53
C ARG A 385 7.27 -6.35 -9.32
N TYR A 386 7.78 -6.68 -8.14
CA TYR A 386 8.21 -8.03 -7.78
C TYR A 386 7.28 -8.66 -6.76
N VAL A 387 7.43 -9.96 -6.52
CA VAL A 387 6.71 -10.67 -5.44
C VAL A 387 7.13 -10.14 -4.07
N PRO A 388 6.24 -10.20 -3.06
CA PRO A 388 6.48 -9.59 -1.75
C PRO A 388 7.81 -9.99 -1.09
N GLU A 389 8.19 -11.25 -1.20
CA GLU A 389 9.44 -11.77 -0.62
C GLU A 389 10.68 -11.14 -1.26
N PHE A 390 10.61 -10.90 -2.57
CA PHE A 390 11.68 -10.25 -3.33
C PHE A 390 11.77 -8.75 -2.97
N GLU A 391 10.63 -8.05 -2.90
CA GLU A 391 10.56 -6.64 -2.48
C GLU A 391 11.08 -6.45 -1.06
N GLN A 392 10.71 -7.34 -0.15
CA GLN A 392 11.19 -7.30 1.24
C GLN A 392 12.71 -7.44 1.30
N ALA A 393 13.29 -8.38 0.55
CA ALA A 393 14.74 -8.53 0.49
C ALA A 393 15.40 -7.27 -0.08
N LEU A 394 14.91 -6.72 -1.19
CA LEU A 394 15.42 -5.49 -1.77
C LEU A 394 15.38 -4.31 -0.79
N SER A 395 14.35 -4.22 0.04
CA SER A 395 14.20 -3.10 0.99
C SER A 395 15.32 -3.07 2.04
N THR A 396 15.88 -4.22 2.40
CA THR A 396 16.94 -4.37 3.41
C THR A 396 18.36 -4.21 2.86
N LEU A 397 18.55 -4.37 1.54
CA LEU A 397 19.86 -4.30 0.90
C LEU A 397 20.32 -2.86 0.68
N LYS A 398 21.63 -2.64 0.75
CA LYS A 398 22.29 -1.44 0.26
C LYS A 398 22.82 -1.67 -1.17
N PRO A 399 23.01 -0.61 -1.98
CA PRO A 399 23.65 -0.76 -3.27
C PRO A 399 24.98 -1.51 -3.18
N GLY A 400 25.13 -2.54 -4.00
CA GLY A 400 26.25 -3.48 -4.00
C GLY A 400 26.01 -4.77 -3.20
N ASP A 401 25.08 -4.79 -2.24
CA ASP A 401 24.82 -5.95 -1.38
C ASP A 401 24.13 -7.10 -2.13
N ILE A 402 24.37 -8.32 -1.64
CA ILE A 402 23.76 -9.56 -2.11
C ILE A 402 22.94 -10.18 -0.98
N SER A 403 21.68 -10.51 -1.25
CA SER A 403 20.77 -11.15 -0.28
C SER A 403 21.27 -12.52 0.17
N GLU A 404 20.72 -13.02 1.28
CA GLU A 404 20.66 -14.47 1.49
C GLU A 404 19.71 -15.09 0.45
N PRO A 405 19.84 -16.39 0.12
CA PRO A 405 18.86 -17.07 -0.72
C PRO A 405 17.46 -16.98 -0.12
N LEU A 406 16.47 -16.60 -0.93
CA LEU A 406 15.09 -16.49 -0.52
C LEU A 406 14.18 -17.35 -1.41
N VAL A 407 13.13 -17.87 -0.82
CA VAL A 407 12.14 -18.71 -1.51
C VAL A 407 10.94 -17.85 -1.93
N SER A 408 10.48 -18.03 -3.16
CA SER A 408 9.25 -17.49 -3.66
C SER A 408 8.45 -18.55 -4.44
N ARG A 409 7.25 -18.20 -4.88
CA ARG A 409 6.44 -19.07 -5.76
C ARG A 409 7.12 -19.46 -7.09
N PHE A 410 8.17 -18.76 -7.48
CA PHE A 410 8.91 -19.04 -8.72
C PHE A 410 10.13 -19.95 -8.53
N GLY A 411 10.56 -20.11 -7.27
CA GLY A 411 11.74 -20.88 -6.89
C GLY A 411 12.61 -20.15 -5.86
N VAL A 412 13.89 -20.49 -5.81
CA VAL A 412 14.86 -19.91 -4.90
C VAL A 412 15.67 -18.84 -5.63
N HIS A 413 15.75 -17.66 -5.05
CA HIS A 413 16.42 -16.49 -5.63
C HIS A 413 17.66 -16.12 -4.82
N LEU A 414 18.69 -15.65 -5.51
CA LEU A 414 19.77 -14.85 -4.98
C LEU A 414 19.71 -13.48 -5.65
N ILE A 415 19.60 -12.40 -4.88
CA ILE A 415 19.36 -11.05 -5.38
C ILE A 415 20.57 -10.19 -5.07
N GLN A 416 20.97 -9.35 -6.02
CA GLN A 416 21.89 -8.26 -5.77
C GLN A 416 21.22 -6.94 -6.10
N LEU A 417 21.27 -5.99 -5.17
CA LEU A 417 20.91 -4.61 -5.42
C LEU A 417 22.12 -3.90 -6.03
N MET A 418 22.00 -3.49 -7.29
CA MET A 418 23.07 -2.77 -7.99
C MET A 418 23.07 -1.30 -7.62
N GLU A 419 21.92 -0.65 -7.78
CA GLU A 419 21.75 0.78 -7.53
C GLU A 419 20.36 1.09 -6.98
N ARG A 420 20.24 2.22 -6.30
CA ARG A 420 18.96 2.76 -5.82
C ARG A 420 18.90 4.25 -6.14
N ARG A 421 17.77 4.70 -6.66
CA ARG A 421 17.56 6.11 -6.97
C ARG A 421 16.16 6.58 -6.61
N GLU A 422 16.00 7.86 -6.39
CA GLU A 422 14.71 8.52 -6.44
C GLU A 422 14.42 8.92 -7.88
N ALA A 423 13.28 8.49 -8.40
CA ALA A 423 12.80 8.85 -9.73
C ALA A 423 11.50 9.62 -9.61
N LYS A 424 11.34 10.69 -10.39
CA LYS A 424 10.05 11.38 -10.50
C LYS A 424 9.06 10.48 -11.21
N LEU A 425 7.89 10.33 -10.64
CA LEU A 425 6.79 9.61 -11.27
C LEU A 425 6.24 10.45 -12.43
N THR A 426 6.03 9.80 -13.55
CA THR A 426 5.28 10.37 -14.66
C THR A 426 3.81 10.52 -14.26
N GLN A 427 3.08 11.42 -14.92
CA GLN A 427 1.63 11.58 -14.69
C GLN A 427 0.87 10.26 -14.90
N ARG A 428 1.31 9.43 -15.83
CA ARG A 428 0.71 8.11 -16.07
C ARG A 428 0.92 7.18 -14.88
N GLU A 429 2.13 7.08 -14.36
CA GLU A 429 2.45 6.25 -13.18
C GLU A 429 1.69 6.71 -11.94
N GLN A 430 1.58 8.04 -11.73
CA GLN A 430 0.75 8.59 -10.66
C GLN A 430 -0.72 8.21 -10.82
N ARG A 431 -1.28 8.30 -12.04
CA ARG A 431 -2.67 7.88 -12.31
C ARG A 431 -2.86 6.37 -12.13
N ASP A 432 -1.89 5.55 -12.48
CA ASP A 432 -1.96 4.09 -12.27
C ASP A 432 -1.95 3.75 -10.77
N MET A 433 -1.13 4.42 -9.95
CA MET A 433 -1.17 4.28 -8.49
C MET A 433 -2.52 4.71 -7.89
N VAL A 434 -3.08 5.82 -8.38
CA VAL A 434 -4.42 6.28 -7.96
C VAL A 434 -5.49 5.28 -8.37
N ARG A 435 -5.38 4.70 -9.58
CA ARG A 435 -6.31 3.68 -10.06
C ARG A 435 -6.37 2.48 -9.11
N ASP A 436 -5.21 2.03 -8.62
CA ASP A 436 -5.14 0.90 -7.68
C ASP A 436 -5.78 1.27 -6.33
N ALA A 437 -5.50 2.46 -5.80
CA ALA A 437 -6.11 2.96 -4.57
C ALA A 437 -7.64 3.12 -4.69
N VAL A 438 -8.10 3.68 -5.81
CA VAL A 438 -9.54 3.82 -6.11
C VAL A 438 -10.19 2.45 -6.26
N ARG A 439 -9.51 1.50 -6.90
CA ARG A 439 -10.00 0.13 -7.05
C ARG A 439 -10.17 -0.55 -5.71
N GLU A 440 -9.20 -0.42 -4.80
CA GLU A 440 -9.26 -0.97 -3.45
C GLU A 440 -10.46 -0.37 -2.68
N LYS A 441 -10.62 0.96 -2.70
CA LYS A 441 -11.77 1.64 -2.08
C LYS A 441 -13.11 1.13 -2.65
N LYS A 442 -13.23 1.04 -3.97
CA LYS A 442 -14.46 0.55 -4.63
C LYS A 442 -14.73 -0.93 -4.31
N LEU A 443 -13.70 -1.75 -4.18
CA LEU A 443 -13.83 -3.15 -3.76
C LEU A 443 -14.35 -3.26 -2.33
N ASP A 444 -13.84 -2.45 -1.41
CA ASP A 444 -14.31 -2.41 -0.03
C ASP A 444 -15.78 -1.97 0.06
N GLU A 445 -16.16 -0.92 -0.66
CA GLU A 445 -17.54 -0.43 -0.72
C GLU A 445 -18.49 -1.45 -1.36
N ALA A 446 -18.08 -2.04 -2.48
CA ALA A 446 -18.87 -3.08 -3.16
C ALA A 446 -19.03 -4.33 -2.31
N TYR A 447 -17.98 -4.75 -1.61
CA TYR A 447 -18.04 -5.89 -0.68
C TYR A 447 -18.98 -5.60 0.50
N ALA A 448 -18.87 -4.42 1.11
CA ALA A 448 -19.75 -4.03 2.22
C ALA A 448 -21.22 -4.04 1.80
N THR A 449 -21.53 -3.46 0.64
CA THR A 449 -22.90 -3.47 0.09
C THR A 449 -23.39 -4.89 -0.20
N TRP A 450 -22.58 -5.69 -0.89
CA TRP A 450 -22.91 -7.07 -1.20
C TRP A 450 -23.10 -7.93 0.07
N ALA A 451 -22.26 -7.75 1.09
CA ALA A 451 -22.40 -8.45 2.36
C ALA A 451 -23.68 -8.07 3.10
N GLN A 452 -24.06 -6.78 3.09
CA GLN A 452 -25.33 -6.31 3.65
C GLN A 452 -26.53 -6.86 2.89
N GLU A 453 -26.48 -6.92 1.56
CA GLU A 453 -27.53 -7.52 0.75
C GLU A 453 -27.70 -9.01 1.04
N LEU A 454 -26.61 -9.78 1.12
CA LEU A 454 -26.67 -11.20 1.47
C LEU A 454 -27.25 -11.41 2.87
N ARG A 455 -26.81 -10.61 3.84
CA ARG A 455 -27.32 -10.63 5.20
C ARG A 455 -28.81 -10.28 5.26
N GLY A 456 -29.23 -9.27 4.48
CA GLY A 456 -30.64 -8.84 4.42
C GLY A 456 -31.59 -9.85 3.76
N ARG A 457 -31.09 -10.66 2.82
CA ARG A 457 -31.87 -11.73 2.17
C ARG A 457 -31.97 -13.01 3.02
N ALA A 458 -31.00 -13.22 3.91
CA ALA A 458 -30.99 -14.38 4.78
C ALA A 458 -32.06 -14.22 5.90
N TYR A 459 -32.93 -15.22 6.04
CA TYR A 459 -33.79 -15.30 7.20
C TYR A 459 -32.96 -15.70 8.41
N VAL A 460 -32.97 -14.87 9.45
CA VAL A 460 -32.20 -15.12 10.67
C VAL A 460 -33.13 -15.08 11.87
N GLU A 461 -33.18 -16.19 12.58
CA GLU A 461 -33.92 -16.33 13.83
C GLU A 461 -32.93 -16.41 14.99
N PHE A 462 -32.91 -15.40 15.84
CA PHE A 462 -32.10 -15.40 17.06
C PHE A 462 -32.83 -16.22 18.14
N ARG A 463 -32.08 -17.05 18.86
CA ARG A 463 -32.54 -17.89 19.96
C ARG A 463 -31.97 -17.36 21.28
N GLU A 464 -31.13 -18.13 21.92
CA GLU A 464 -30.47 -17.74 23.16
C GLU A 464 -29.21 -16.89 22.85
N PRO A 465 -28.91 -15.84 23.66
CA PRO A 465 -27.69 -15.09 23.46
C PRO A 465 -26.44 -15.96 23.70
N PRO A 466 -25.32 -15.70 23.00
CA PRO A 466 -24.09 -16.45 23.20
C PRO A 466 -23.51 -16.19 24.59
N GLN A 467 -22.97 -17.25 25.24
CA GLN A 467 -22.43 -17.23 26.60
C GLN A 467 -20.89 -17.39 26.62
#